data_fbf89c4b56d0a81871f76931bea9d7fe
#
_entry.id   fbf89c4b56d0a81871f76931bea9d7fe
#
_cell.length_a   1.000
_cell.length_b   1.000
_cell.length_c   1.000
_cell.angle_alpha   90.00
_cell.angle_beta   90.00
_cell.angle_gamma   90.00
#
_symmetry.space_group_name_H-M   'P 1'
#
loop_
_entity.id
_entity.type
_entity.pdbx_description
1 polymer ?
#
loop_
_entity_poly.entity_id
_entity_poly.type
_entity_poly.pdbx_seq_one_letter_code
_entity_poly.pdbx_strand_id
1 'polypeptide(L)'
;MTGSGPHGLLVALMEPDQSMEEEFNDWYDLEHTPQMSGVEGILSASRWMCVEGWPRYMAVYDLEHVDVLKSDSYRGATGGHFTPWSRRILERVRGWRRIALAGTDTAAGVTSAGAGALDFLQLGDLDAARALADQFSELPGVIQARAFDIPDEGLAAVVVEAGALADLPRELPGANGRPLLRGSARYVRHWRRDPFAAFRAIDAGEVH
;
A
#
# COMPACT_ATOMS: atom_id res chain seq x y z
N MET A 1 -1.49 4.18 -25.95
CA MET A 1 -2.95 4.05 -25.72
C MET A 1 -3.12 3.94 -24.23
N THR A 2 -3.42 5.05 -23.54
CA THR A 2 -3.67 5.10 -22.10
C THR A 2 -4.96 4.33 -21.84
N GLY A 3 -4.86 3.21 -21.13
CA GLY A 3 -6.00 2.40 -20.76
C GLY A 3 -6.92 3.17 -19.81
N SER A 4 -8.13 3.45 -20.24
CA SER A 4 -9.17 4.11 -19.44
C SER A 4 -9.88 3.12 -18.51
N GLY A 5 -9.12 2.26 -17.87
CA GLY A 5 -9.62 1.30 -16.88
C GLY A 5 -9.42 1.80 -15.44
N PRO A 6 -10.07 1.19 -14.45
CA PRO A 6 -9.84 1.52 -13.06
C PRO A 6 -8.41 1.20 -12.64
N HIS A 7 -7.84 2.06 -11.77
CA HIS A 7 -6.48 1.90 -11.26
C HIS A 7 -6.34 0.61 -10.45
N GLY A 8 -5.22 -0.10 -10.64
CA GLY A 8 -4.87 -1.26 -9.80
C GLY A 8 -4.03 -0.86 -8.60
N LEU A 9 -3.85 -1.80 -7.67
CA LEU A 9 -2.87 -1.70 -6.61
C LEU A 9 -1.98 -2.94 -6.56
N LEU A 10 -0.72 -2.74 -6.19
CA LEU A 10 0.11 -3.80 -5.63
C LEU A 10 0.31 -3.51 -4.15
N VAL A 11 -0.08 -4.45 -3.31
CA VAL A 11 0.19 -4.44 -1.88
C VAL A 11 1.29 -5.45 -1.57
N ALA A 12 2.36 -5.02 -0.91
CA ALA A 12 3.43 -5.88 -0.45
C ALA A 12 3.51 -5.83 1.08
N LEU A 13 3.29 -6.98 1.72
CA LEU A 13 3.29 -7.17 3.17
C LEU A 13 4.58 -7.83 3.61
N MET A 14 5.23 -7.31 4.66
CA MET A 14 6.51 -7.81 5.14
C MET A 14 6.69 -7.61 6.65
N GLU A 15 7.28 -8.60 7.30
CA GLU A 15 7.72 -8.54 8.69
C GLU A 15 9.23 -8.76 8.75
N PRO A 16 10.06 -7.70 8.82
CA PRO A 16 11.50 -7.86 9.00
C PRO A 16 11.82 -8.41 10.40
N ASP A 17 12.96 -9.09 10.50
CA ASP A 17 13.54 -9.38 11.81
C ASP A 17 13.88 -8.07 12.53
N GLN A 18 13.67 -8.00 13.85
CA GLN A 18 13.93 -6.79 14.62
C GLN A 18 15.38 -6.31 14.50
N SER A 19 16.32 -7.24 14.39
CA SER A 19 17.76 -6.92 14.23
C SER A 19 18.08 -6.31 12.86
N MET A 20 17.16 -6.36 11.91
CA MET A 20 17.32 -5.87 10.54
C MET A 20 16.36 -4.75 10.16
N GLU A 21 15.59 -4.26 11.11
CA GLU A 21 14.52 -3.30 10.82
C GLU A 21 15.06 -1.98 10.23
N GLU A 22 16.19 -1.51 10.75
CA GLU A 22 16.87 -0.32 10.22
C GLU A 22 17.35 -0.57 8.78
N GLU A 23 18.06 -1.66 8.54
CA GLU A 23 18.55 -2.03 7.19
C GLU A 23 17.38 -2.25 6.21
N PHE A 24 16.27 -2.82 6.67
CA PHE A 24 15.06 -3.01 5.88
C PHE A 24 14.45 -1.66 5.46
N ASN A 25 14.40 -0.69 6.37
CA ASN A 25 13.89 0.64 6.08
C ASN A 25 14.81 1.40 5.12
N ASP A 26 16.11 1.33 5.33
CA ASP A 26 17.12 1.92 4.45
C ASP A 26 17.05 1.33 3.04
N TRP A 27 16.92 0.01 2.92
CA TRP A 27 16.75 -0.66 1.63
C TRP A 27 15.51 -0.17 0.89
N TYR A 28 14.37 -0.04 1.59
CA TYR A 28 13.17 0.49 0.98
C TYR A 28 13.35 1.94 0.50
N ASP A 29 13.94 2.77 1.34
CA ASP A 29 14.03 4.20 1.07
C ASP A 29 15.09 4.55 0.03
N LEU A 30 16.21 3.82 0.00
CA LEU A 30 17.37 4.15 -0.82
C LEU A 30 17.44 3.34 -2.12
N GLU A 31 16.86 2.15 -2.17
CA GLU A 31 16.94 1.27 -3.33
C GLU A 31 15.55 0.88 -3.85
N HIS A 32 14.73 0.20 -3.05
CA HIS A 32 13.56 -0.49 -3.60
C HIS A 32 12.45 0.47 -4.03
N THR A 33 12.10 1.47 -3.23
CA THR A 33 11.09 2.46 -3.61
C THR A 33 11.51 3.27 -4.84
N PRO A 34 12.75 3.78 -4.95
CA PRO A 34 13.24 4.41 -6.18
C PRO A 34 13.16 3.50 -7.41
N GLN A 35 13.56 2.21 -7.28
CA GLN A 35 13.46 1.25 -8.38
C GLN A 35 12.01 1.06 -8.83
N MET A 36 11.10 0.84 -7.89
CA MET A 36 9.69 0.64 -8.18
C MET A 36 9.04 1.90 -8.78
N SER A 37 9.40 3.08 -8.29
CA SER A 37 8.92 4.35 -8.86
C SER A 37 9.40 4.62 -10.28
N GLY A 38 10.47 3.95 -10.73
CA GLY A 38 10.98 4.00 -12.10
C GLY A 38 10.28 3.04 -13.06
N VAL A 39 9.40 2.17 -12.57
CA VAL A 39 8.65 1.22 -13.41
C VAL A 39 7.51 1.95 -14.12
N GLU A 40 7.45 1.82 -15.44
CA GLU A 40 6.37 2.40 -16.25
C GLU A 40 5.00 1.85 -15.81
N GLY A 41 4.04 2.77 -15.57
CA GLY A 41 2.70 2.45 -15.10
C GLY A 41 2.55 2.35 -13.58
N ILE A 42 3.62 2.50 -12.79
CA ILE A 42 3.52 2.75 -11.35
C ILE A 42 3.33 4.26 -11.13
N LEU A 43 2.16 4.63 -10.60
CA LEU A 43 1.73 6.02 -10.45
C LEU A 43 2.19 6.62 -9.12
N SER A 44 2.19 5.83 -8.07
CA SER A 44 2.67 6.25 -6.75
C SER A 44 3.21 5.06 -5.95
N ALA A 45 4.03 5.37 -4.94
CA ALA A 45 4.52 4.41 -3.96
C ALA A 45 4.41 5.00 -2.57
N SER A 46 3.87 4.24 -1.63
CA SER A 46 3.75 4.66 -0.24
C SER A 46 4.02 3.49 0.70
N ARG A 47 4.53 3.81 1.89
CA ARG A 47 4.84 2.83 2.92
C ARG A 47 4.00 3.08 4.17
N TRP A 48 3.64 1.99 4.85
CA TRP A 48 2.72 1.99 5.95
C TRP A 48 3.22 1.05 7.05
N MET A 49 3.02 1.45 8.30
CA MET A 49 3.36 0.67 9.49
C MET A 49 2.09 0.25 10.22
N CYS A 50 1.97 -1.03 10.47
CA CYS A 50 0.81 -1.63 11.13
C CYS A 50 0.74 -1.20 12.61
N VAL A 51 -0.43 -0.73 13.01
CA VAL A 51 -0.77 -0.42 14.40
C VAL A 51 -1.76 -1.39 14.99
N GLU A 52 -2.51 -2.09 14.12
CA GLU A 52 -3.45 -3.15 14.52
C GLU A 52 -3.47 -4.21 13.43
N GLY A 53 -2.97 -5.41 13.72
CA GLY A 53 -2.86 -6.51 12.77
C GLY A 53 -1.43 -6.99 12.55
N TRP A 54 -1.19 -7.58 11.38
CA TRP A 54 0.11 -8.14 10.97
C TRP A 54 0.12 -8.33 9.44
N PRO A 55 1.25 -8.27 8.72
CA PRO A 55 2.62 -7.92 9.16
C PRO A 55 2.81 -6.42 9.47
N ARG A 56 3.95 -6.07 10.10
CA ARG A 56 4.27 -4.71 10.54
C ARG A 56 4.38 -3.69 9.39
N TYR A 57 4.94 -4.09 8.27
CA TYR A 57 5.14 -3.18 7.14
C TYR A 57 4.28 -3.57 5.93
N MET A 58 3.72 -2.55 5.32
CA MET A 58 3.01 -2.64 4.05
C MET A 58 3.55 -1.56 3.11
N ALA A 59 3.84 -1.95 1.87
CA ALA A 59 4.05 -1.01 0.78
C ALA A 59 2.84 -1.08 -0.17
N VAL A 60 2.38 0.08 -0.59
CA VAL A 60 1.28 0.22 -1.56
C VAL A 60 1.82 0.94 -2.79
N TYR A 61 1.63 0.35 -3.94
CA TYR A 61 1.95 0.91 -5.24
C TYR A 61 0.66 1.07 -6.04
N ASP A 62 0.30 2.29 -6.35
CA ASP A 62 -0.81 2.56 -7.26
C ASP A 62 -0.36 2.31 -8.69
N LEU A 63 -1.15 1.59 -9.44
CA LEU A 63 -0.86 1.15 -10.80
C LEU A 63 -1.85 1.79 -11.77
N GLU A 64 -1.38 2.17 -12.95
CA GLU A 64 -2.26 2.59 -14.04
C GLU A 64 -3.30 1.50 -14.35
N HIS A 65 -2.86 0.25 -14.33
CA HIS A 65 -3.70 -0.95 -14.44
C HIS A 65 -2.96 -2.15 -13.82
N VAL A 66 -3.68 -3.15 -13.32
CA VAL A 66 -3.06 -4.34 -12.69
C VAL A 66 -2.10 -5.09 -13.64
N ASP A 67 -2.30 -5.01 -14.96
CA ASP A 67 -1.42 -5.63 -15.95
C ASP A 67 -0.01 -5.01 -16.03
N VAL A 68 0.21 -3.84 -15.40
CA VAL A 68 1.58 -3.31 -15.18
C VAL A 68 2.48 -4.36 -14.54
N LEU A 69 1.94 -5.21 -13.67
CA LEU A 69 2.67 -6.29 -13.01
C LEU A 69 3.13 -7.42 -13.97
N LYS A 70 2.64 -7.42 -15.21
CA LYS A 70 3.03 -8.36 -16.27
C LYS A 70 3.98 -7.71 -17.28
N SER A 71 4.29 -6.41 -17.16
CA SER A 71 5.14 -5.68 -18.08
C SER A 71 6.62 -6.09 -17.97
N ASP A 72 7.39 -5.86 -19.04
CA ASP A 72 8.83 -6.11 -19.02
C ASP A 72 9.56 -5.12 -18.09
N SER A 73 9.07 -3.87 -17.99
CA SER A 73 9.57 -2.88 -17.05
C SER A 73 9.48 -3.39 -15.61
N TYR A 74 8.31 -3.92 -15.22
CA TYR A 74 8.12 -4.49 -13.88
C TYR A 74 8.97 -5.74 -13.65
N ARG A 75 9.05 -6.65 -14.61
CA ARG A 75 9.89 -7.85 -14.52
C ARG A 75 11.37 -7.51 -14.38
N GLY A 76 11.83 -6.45 -15.07
CA GLY A 76 13.20 -5.96 -14.98
C GLY A 76 13.58 -5.39 -13.61
N ALA A 77 12.59 -4.92 -12.83
CA ALA A 77 12.80 -4.39 -11.48
C ALA A 77 12.59 -5.43 -10.36
N THR A 78 12.14 -6.65 -10.69
CA THR A 78 11.72 -7.65 -9.71
C THR A 78 12.20 -9.06 -10.05
N GLY A 79 11.91 -10.04 -9.20
CA GLY A 79 12.16 -11.45 -9.47
C GLY A 79 13.66 -11.76 -9.62
N GLY A 80 14.04 -12.31 -10.76
CA GLY A 80 15.42 -12.71 -11.06
C GLY A 80 16.43 -11.56 -11.13
N HIS A 81 15.96 -10.32 -11.19
CA HIS A 81 16.76 -9.10 -11.32
C HIS A 81 17.00 -8.38 -9.98
N PHE A 82 16.62 -8.99 -8.85
CA PHE A 82 16.90 -8.43 -7.53
C PHE A 82 18.41 -8.23 -7.32
N THR A 83 18.76 -7.07 -6.76
CA THR A 83 20.12 -6.74 -6.33
C THR A 83 20.56 -7.70 -5.21
N PRO A 84 21.86 -7.76 -4.91
CA PRO A 84 22.35 -8.49 -3.73
C PRO A 84 21.72 -7.98 -2.42
N TRP A 85 21.42 -6.68 -2.33
CA TRP A 85 20.79 -6.11 -1.14
C TRP A 85 19.33 -6.57 -1.03
N SER A 86 18.56 -6.46 -2.10
CA SER A 86 17.18 -6.96 -2.16
C SER A 86 17.09 -8.44 -1.76
N ARG A 87 18.00 -9.29 -2.28
CA ARG A 87 18.02 -10.73 -1.93
C ARG A 87 18.25 -10.94 -0.45
N ARG A 88 19.26 -10.27 0.14
CA ARG A 88 19.59 -10.37 1.56
C ARG A 88 18.43 -9.97 2.46
N ILE A 89 17.69 -8.90 2.09
CA ILE A 89 16.50 -8.45 2.83
C ILE A 89 15.39 -9.49 2.71
N LEU A 90 15.05 -9.89 1.48
CA LEU A 90 13.90 -10.78 1.22
C LEU A 90 14.08 -12.18 1.82
N GLU A 91 15.30 -12.69 1.96
CA GLU A 91 15.60 -13.96 2.63
C GLU A 91 15.30 -13.94 4.13
N ARG A 92 15.20 -12.75 4.75
CA ARG A 92 15.06 -12.57 6.20
C ARG A 92 13.74 -11.94 6.63
N VAL A 93 12.85 -11.61 5.68
CA VAL A 93 11.51 -11.14 6.02
C VAL A 93 10.57 -12.32 6.18
N ARG A 94 9.64 -12.20 7.12
CA ARG A 94 8.54 -13.15 7.33
C ARG A 94 7.24 -12.54 6.77
N GLY A 95 6.22 -13.38 6.58
CA GLY A 95 4.92 -12.92 6.11
C GLY A 95 4.96 -12.21 4.77
N TRP A 96 6.01 -12.44 3.97
CA TRP A 96 6.10 -11.84 2.66
C TRP A 96 4.94 -12.29 1.79
N ARG A 97 4.11 -11.35 1.45
CA ARG A 97 2.95 -11.56 0.59
C ARG A 97 2.81 -10.39 -0.36
N ARG A 98 2.63 -10.69 -1.62
CA ARG A 98 2.31 -9.72 -2.66
C ARG A 98 0.90 -9.98 -3.14
N ILE A 99 0.08 -8.95 -3.12
CA ILE A 99 -1.33 -9.02 -3.51
C ILE A 99 -1.52 -8.05 -4.67
N ALA A 100 -1.89 -8.59 -5.82
CA ALA A 100 -2.32 -7.81 -6.97
C ALA A 100 -3.82 -7.53 -6.84
N LEU A 101 -4.20 -6.28 -6.85
CA LEU A 101 -5.57 -5.83 -6.71
C LEU A 101 -6.02 -5.16 -8.02
N ALA A 102 -7.03 -5.73 -8.66
CA ALA A 102 -7.66 -5.15 -9.83
C ALA A 102 -8.71 -4.13 -9.38
N GLY A 103 -8.58 -2.89 -9.84
CA GLY A 103 -9.50 -1.83 -9.48
C GLY A 103 -10.91 -2.07 -10.00
N THR A 104 -11.90 -1.57 -9.27
CA THR A 104 -13.29 -1.48 -9.68
C THR A 104 -13.64 -0.05 -10.06
N ASP A 105 -14.89 0.18 -10.41
CA ASP A 105 -15.42 1.53 -10.68
C ASP A 105 -15.30 2.50 -9.49
N THR A 106 -15.25 1.97 -8.25
CA THR A 106 -14.99 2.76 -7.04
C THR A 106 -13.50 3.05 -6.81
N ALA A 107 -12.61 2.40 -7.55
CA ALA A 107 -11.15 2.56 -7.43
C ALA A 107 -10.60 3.68 -8.33
N ALA A 108 -11.34 4.77 -8.48
CA ALA A 108 -10.87 5.95 -9.21
C ALA A 108 -9.86 6.73 -8.36
N GLY A 109 -8.67 6.97 -8.90
CA GLY A 109 -7.62 7.74 -8.22
C GLY A 109 -6.53 6.88 -7.57
N VAL A 110 -5.53 7.58 -7.05
CA VAL A 110 -4.36 6.98 -6.37
C VAL A 110 -4.43 7.22 -4.87
N THR A 111 -3.58 6.54 -4.12
CA THR A 111 -3.43 6.75 -2.67
C THR A 111 -3.15 8.22 -2.38
N SER A 112 -3.98 8.83 -1.55
CA SER A 112 -3.94 10.26 -1.24
C SER A 112 -2.63 10.65 -0.57
N ALA A 113 -2.03 11.75 -1.04
CA ALA A 113 -0.87 12.33 -0.37
C ALA A 113 -1.20 12.82 1.06
N GLY A 114 -2.46 13.19 1.31
CA GLY A 114 -2.95 13.59 2.63
C GLY A 114 -3.33 12.44 3.56
N ALA A 115 -3.29 11.19 3.08
CA ALA A 115 -3.61 10.05 3.92
C ALA A 115 -2.49 9.78 4.93
N GLY A 116 -2.79 9.87 6.21
CA GLY A 116 -1.90 9.53 7.34
C GLY A 116 -2.24 8.18 7.97
N ALA A 117 -3.43 7.65 7.71
CA ALA A 117 -3.90 6.35 8.18
C ALA A 117 -4.64 5.58 7.09
N LEU A 118 -4.62 4.24 7.19
CA LEU A 118 -5.22 3.34 6.22
C LEU A 118 -5.72 2.06 6.89
N ASP A 119 -6.94 1.64 6.54
CA ASP A 119 -7.43 0.30 6.81
C ASP A 119 -7.38 -0.55 5.53
N PHE A 120 -6.81 -1.74 5.64
CA PHE A 120 -6.81 -2.76 4.60
C PHE A 120 -7.71 -3.92 5.03
N LEU A 121 -8.84 -4.07 4.36
CA LEU A 121 -9.87 -5.06 4.69
C LEU A 121 -9.99 -6.07 3.55
N GLN A 122 -9.95 -7.36 3.88
CA GLN A 122 -10.16 -8.44 2.92
C GLN A 122 -11.53 -9.10 3.14
N LEU A 123 -12.26 -9.30 2.08
CA LEU A 123 -13.62 -9.86 2.06
C LEU A 123 -13.68 -11.06 1.11
N GLY A 124 -14.66 -11.91 1.31
CA GLY A 124 -14.93 -13.07 0.44
C GLY A 124 -15.78 -12.74 -0.79
N ASP A 125 -16.22 -11.50 -0.96
CA ASP A 125 -17.18 -11.12 -2.00
C ASP A 125 -16.93 -9.69 -2.47
N LEU A 126 -16.91 -9.48 -3.80
CA LEU A 126 -16.62 -8.18 -4.40
C LEU A 126 -17.77 -7.19 -4.26
N ASP A 127 -19.02 -7.65 -4.35
CA ASP A 127 -20.16 -6.75 -4.22
C ASP A 127 -20.29 -6.26 -2.78
N ALA A 128 -19.98 -7.12 -1.80
CA ALA A 128 -19.85 -6.71 -0.40
C ALA A 128 -18.72 -5.69 -0.20
N ALA A 129 -17.60 -5.85 -0.90
CA ALA A 129 -16.48 -4.89 -0.83
C ALA A 129 -16.89 -3.53 -1.42
N ARG A 130 -17.57 -3.50 -2.56
CA ARG A 130 -18.09 -2.26 -3.17
C ARG A 130 -19.06 -1.55 -2.22
N ALA A 131 -20.07 -2.27 -1.73
CA ALA A 131 -21.04 -1.71 -0.80
C ALA A 131 -20.39 -1.16 0.47
N LEU A 132 -19.35 -1.83 0.97
CA LEU A 132 -18.61 -1.38 2.14
C LEU A 132 -17.75 -0.13 1.82
N ALA A 133 -17.12 -0.06 0.66
CA ALA A 133 -16.38 1.12 0.22
C ALA A 133 -17.29 2.35 0.09
N ASP A 134 -18.48 2.17 -0.49
CA ASP A 134 -19.50 3.24 -0.59
C ASP A 134 -19.89 3.76 0.80
N GLN A 135 -20.17 2.85 1.75
CA GLN A 135 -20.52 3.23 3.12
C GLN A 135 -19.38 3.96 3.84
N PHE A 136 -18.13 3.52 3.65
CA PHE A 136 -16.97 4.23 4.22
C PHE A 136 -16.81 5.63 3.63
N SER A 137 -17.06 5.80 2.34
CA SER A 137 -16.93 7.08 1.65
C SER A 137 -17.92 8.16 2.16
N GLU A 138 -19.00 7.74 2.80
CA GLU A 138 -19.99 8.62 3.43
C GLU A 138 -19.56 9.08 4.85
N LEU A 139 -18.52 8.47 5.43
CA LEU A 139 -18.14 8.74 6.81
C LEU A 139 -17.26 9.99 6.94
N PRO A 140 -17.50 10.83 7.96
CA PRO A 140 -16.63 11.97 8.24
C PRO A 140 -15.19 11.51 8.53
N GLY A 141 -14.21 12.24 7.99
CA GLY A 141 -12.79 11.97 8.20
C GLY A 141 -12.18 10.96 7.22
N VAL A 142 -13.00 10.17 6.51
CA VAL A 142 -12.53 9.33 5.42
C VAL A 142 -12.23 10.19 4.20
N ILE A 143 -11.00 10.06 3.68
CA ILE A 143 -10.56 10.77 2.46
C ILE A 143 -11.09 10.05 1.23
N GLN A 144 -10.92 8.72 1.20
CA GLN A 144 -11.46 7.84 0.17
C GLN A 144 -11.55 6.41 0.68
N ALA A 145 -12.46 5.64 0.07
CA ALA A 145 -12.53 4.19 0.23
C ALA A 145 -12.66 3.56 -1.16
N ARG A 146 -11.82 2.58 -1.45
CA ARG A 146 -11.70 1.96 -2.77
C ARG A 146 -11.85 0.46 -2.66
N ALA A 147 -12.72 -0.12 -3.50
CA ALA A 147 -12.90 -1.56 -3.59
C ALA A 147 -12.09 -2.16 -4.75
N PHE A 148 -11.53 -3.32 -4.50
CA PHE A 148 -10.69 -4.04 -5.44
C PHE A 148 -11.05 -5.52 -5.48
N ASP A 149 -10.89 -6.14 -6.64
CA ASP A 149 -10.87 -7.58 -6.80
C ASP A 149 -9.46 -8.13 -6.57
N ILE A 150 -9.35 -9.31 -5.95
CA ILE A 150 -8.11 -10.08 -5.79
C ILE A 150 -8.26 -11.40 -6.57
N PRO A 151 -8.08 -11.38 -7.91
CA PRO A 151 -8.45 -12.51 -8.76
C PRO A 151 -7.72 -13.80 -8.40
N ASP A 152 -6.43 -13.70 -8.05
CA ASP A 152 -5.60 -14.87 -7.74
C ASP A 152 -6.01 -15.60 -6.45
N GLU A 153 -6.80 -14.95 -5.60
CA GLU A 153 -7.23 -15.49 -4.30
C GLU A 153 -8.73 -15.74 -4.23
N GLY A 154 -9.51 -15.26 -5.21
CA GLY A 154 -10.97 -15.29 -5.16
C GLY A 154 -11.52 -14.47 -3.99
N LEU A 155 -10.83 -13.39 -3.63
CA LEU A 155 -11.18 -12.47 -2.56
C LEU A 155 -11.38 -11.07 -3.14
N ALA A 156 -11.87 -10.17 -2.30
CA ALA A 156 -11.92 -8.75 -2.57
C ALA A 156 -11.24 -7.96 -1.43
N ALA A 157 -10.91 -6.71 -1.68
CA ALA A 157 -10.37 -5.82 -0.68
C ALA A 157 -11.05 -4.46 -0.68
N VAL A 158 -11.11 -3.84 0.50
CA VAL A 158 -11.38 -2.41 0.64
C VAL A 158 -10.17 -1.74 1.27
N VAL A 159 -9.75 -0.65 0.65
CA VAL A 159 -8.71 0.24 1.17
C VAL A 159 -9.38 1.53 1.58
N VAL A 160 -9.35 1.84 2.87
CA VAL A 160 -9.95 3.05 3.45
C VAL A 160 -8.82 3.97 3.89
N GLU A 161 -8.84 5.21 3.46
CA GLU A 161 -7.81 6.21 3.74
C GLU A 161 -8.39 7.37 4.56
N ALA A 162 -7.66 7.80 5.57
CA ALA A 162 -8.02 8.94 6.42
C ALA A 162 -6.80 9.83 6.70
N GLY A 163 -7.05 11.08 7.10
CA GLY A 163 -5.97 12.03 7.42
C GLY A 163 -5.16 11.60 8.64
N ALA A 164 -5.82 11.02 9.65
CA ALA A 164 -5.20 10.52 10.86
C ALA A 164 -5.86 9.22 11.33
N LEU A 165 -5.17 8.50 12.21
CA LEU A 165 -5.68 7.25 12.79
C LEU A 165 -7.01 7.43 13.53
N ALA A 166 -7.22 8.60 14.16
CA ALA A 166 -8.44 8.93 14.89
C ALA A 166 -9.66 9.11 13.97
N ASP A 167 -9.43 9.39 12.68
CA ASP A 167 -10.47 9.58 11.67
C ASP A 167 -10.93 8.25 11.05
N LEU A 168 -10.18 7.16 11.25
CA LEU A 168 -10.63 5.84 10.83
C LEU A 168 -11.73 5.33 11.76
N PRO A 169 -12.84 4.80 11.23
CA PRO A 169 -13.93 4.27 12.05
C PRO A 169 -13.44 3.12 12.93
N ARG A 170 -13.93 3.06 14.15
CA ARG A 170 -13.62 1.94 15.08
C ARG A 170 -14.44 0.71 14.78
N GLU A 171 -15.59 0.88 14.17
CA GLU A 171 -16.53 -0.19 13.83
C GLU A 171 -16.83 -0.14 12.33
N LEU A 172 -17.09 -1.30 11.75
CA LEU A 172 -17.50 -1.38 10.35
C LEU A 172 -18.90 -0.77 10.18
N PRO A 173 -19.11 0.08 9.17
CA PRO A 173 -20.43 0.61 8.88
C PRO A 173 -21.40 -0.53 8.51
N GLY A 174 -22.68 -0.37 8.80
CA GLY A 174 -23.73 -1.31 8.40
C GLY A 174 -23.81 -2.60 9.22
N ALA A 175 -23.46 -2.59 10.52
CA ALA A 175 -23.28 -3.72 11.43
C ALA A 175 -24.43 -4.74 11.59
N ASN A 176 -25.54 -4.63 10.85
CA ASN A 176 -26.63 -5.62 10.87
C ASN A 176 -26.40 -6.86 9.99
N GLY A 177 -25.31 -6.92 9.25
CA GLY A 177 -24.82 -8.07 8.53
C GLY A 177 -23.33 -7.89 8.38
N ARG A 178 -22.52 -8.39 9.33
CA ARG A 178 -21.06 -8.32 9.23
C ARG A 178 -20.64 -8.90 7.88
N PRO A 179 -20.03 -8.10 6.97
CA PRO A 179 -19.39 -8.68 5.82
C PRO A 179 -18.42 -9.75 6.32
N LEU A 180 -18.33 -10.88 5.64
CA LEU A 180 -17.40 -11.95 6.01
C LEU A 180 -15.97 -11.45 5.79
N LEU A 181 -15.46 -10.71 6.78
CA LEU A 181 -14.04 -10.31 6.80
C LEU A 181 -13.19 -11.57 6.86
N ARG A 182 -12.25 -11.68 5.93
CA ARG A 182 -11.22 -12.71 5.90
C ARG A 182 -9.95 -12.24 6.56
N GLY A 183 -9.76 -10.92 6.64
CA GLY A 183 -8.65 -10.29 7.30
C GLY A 183 -8.85 -8.78 7.39
N SER A 184 -8.24 -8.17 8.39
CA SER A 184 -8.17 -6.72 8.51
C SER A 184 -6.86 -6.31 9.16
N ALA A 185 -6.32 -5.17 8.74
CA ALA A 185 -5.18 -4.56 9.40
C ALA A 185 -5.26 -3.04 9.22
N ARG A 186 -4.81 -2.35 10.25
CA ARG A 186 -4.82 -0.89 10.34
C ARG A 186 -3.39 -0.37 10.37
N TYR A 187 -3.14 0.65 9.58
CA TYR A 187 -1.81 1.18 9.33
C TYR A 187 -1.77 2.68 9.53
N VAL A 188 -0.60 3.18 9.91
CA VAL A 188 -0.23 4.60 9.82
C VAL A 188 0.84 4.79 8.77
N ARG A 189 0.88 5.97 8.15
CA ARG A 189 1.85 6.25 7.11
C ARG A 189 3.26 6.24 7.67
N HIS A 190 4.13 5.45 7.06
CA HIS A 190 5.55 5.47 7.31
C HIS A 190 6.19 6.52 6.40
N TRP A 191 6.58 7.65 6.96
CA TRP A 191 7.23 8.71 6.21
C TRP A 191 8.67 8.34 5.91
N ARG A 192 9.05 8.48 4.65
CA ARG A 192 10.44 8.30 4.26
C ARG A 192 11.33 9.23 5.09
N ARG A 193 12.31 8.67 5.78
CA ARG A 193 13.38 9.43 6.38
C ARG A 193 14.29 9.88 5.25
N ASP A 194 14.44 11.18 5.07
CA ASP A 194 15.45 11.71 4.16
C ASP A 194 16.81 11.75 4.90
N PRO A 195 17.73 10.81 4.62
CA PRO A 195 19.00 10.75 5.34
C PRO A 195 19.89 11.96 5.06
N PHE A 196 19.58 12.72 4.01
CA PHE A 196 20.33 13.91 3.61
C PHE A 196 19.62 15.24 3.93
N ALA A 197 18.46 15.21 4.56
CA ALA A 197 17.71 16.43 4.88
C ALA A 197 18.54 17.41 5.71
N ALA A 198 19.27 16.90 6.71
CA ALA A 198 20.16 17.72 7.54
C ALA A 198 21.30 18.38 6.75
N PHE A 199 21.88 17.65 5.79
CA PHE A 199 22.94 18.18 4.93
C PHE A 199 22.41 19.26 3.98
N ARG A 200 21.21 19.06 3.41
CA ARG A 200 20.57 20.07 2.55
C ARG A 200 20.21 21.34 3.32
N ALA A 201 19.78 21.23 4.57
CA ALA A 201 19.49 22.37 5.42
C ALA A 201 20.76 23.20 5.72
N ILE A 202 21.92 22.54 5.88
CA ILE A 202 23.22 23.21 6.07
C ILE A 202 23.60 23.96 4.78
N ASP A 203 23.48 23.33 3.61
CA ASP A 203 23.81 23.94 2.31
C ASP A 203 22.88 25.09 1.97
N ALA A 204 21.62 25.04 2.41
CA ALA A 204 20.64 26.12 2.21
C ALA A 204 20.79 27.29 3.20
N GLY A 205 21.69 27.18 4.20
CA GLY A 205 21.90 28.23 5.20
C GLY A 205 20.74 28.40 6.21
N GLU A 206 19.90 27.37 6.35
CA GLU A 206 18.70 27.40 7.22
C GLU A 206 19.01 26.96 8.67
N VAL A 207 20.28 26.79 9.02
CA VAL A 207 20.68 26.45 10.40
C VAL A 207 20.95 27.73 11.18
N HIS A 208 20.07 28.06 12.11
CA HIS A 208 20.25 29.11 13.11
C HIS A 208 20.82 28.54 14.40
#